data_f1c83ee336d30cf29fbd15999706206f
#
_entry.id   f1c83ee336d30cf29fbd15999706206f
#
_cell.length_a   1.000
_cell.length_b   1.000
_cell.length_c   1.000
_cell.angle_alpha   90.00
_cell.angle_beta   90.00
_cell.angle_gamma   90.00
#
_symmetry.space_group_name_H-M   'P 1'
#
loop_
_entity.id
_entity.type
_entity.pdbx_description
1 polymer ?
#
loop_
_entity_poly.entity_id
_entity_poly.type
_entity_poly.pdbx_seq_one_letter_code
_entity_poly.pdbx_strand_id
1 'polypeptide(L)'
;MIAAAATAPSADEEPQRSILRMRGVSKRFPGVLALEDVHLEVGEAEIHALLGENGAGKSTLLKILSGAHSADSGTIELFGEPVVFATPHDAQRAGVVTIYQEFTLAPDMSIAENVFIGREPGSRLFVSWRKLAAETRAITDKIGLRRDPMTLVRDLSVAEQQLVEIARALSMRSRLIVMDEPTSALSEAEVANLASIIRTLKSDGLSVIFVTHRLEEVYRLCERFTVLRDGRFVGSGRVAETSVDAIIRMMVGRDVGALYGIRPIPEHGGVALEVKGLTRRRTARDPHAIELIDVSLRAHKGEILGLAGLVGAGRTETARAIFGADRFDAGSIAIEGEPVSFLGPSDAMARGIGLVPEDRKKQALFLRLAIRTNLTIAAHVQISRLGIFIDERKEGRLVDEYKRLLSIRMASPDQAVGNLSGGNQQKVVLARWLALRPKILIVDEPTRGIDIGSKVEVHNLLIEMAKSGIAVIVISSELPEILAVCDRIVTMREGRVTGEIARTAATQEILMSMMTAHEGAADRPASTH
;
A
#
# COMPACT_ATOMS: atom_id res chain seq x y z
N MET A 1 -2.93 10.46 34.51
CA MET A 1 -3.00 11.91 34.29
C MET A 1 -1.58 12.40 34.06
N ILE A 2 -1.12 12.42 32.81
CA ILE A 2 0.11 13.10 32.40
C ILE A 2 -0.32 14.00 31.24
N ALA A 3 -0.41 15.29 31.53
CA ALA A 3 -0.69 16.32 30.54
C ALA A 3 0.53 16.43 29.62
N ALA A 4 0.34 16.14 28.36
CA ALA A 4 1.33 16.46 27.32
C ALA A 4 1.39 17.99 27.21
N ALA A 5 2.51 18.56 27.64
CA ALA A 5 2.81 19.96 27.44
C ALA A 5 2.91 20.25 25.95
N ALA A 6 1.99 21.04 25.46
CA ALA A 6 2.14 21.70 24.15
C ALA A 6 3.34 22.65 24.26
N THR A 7 4.46 22.30 23.65
CA THR A 7 5.59 23.20 23.49
C THR A 7 5.16 24.35 22.59
N ALA A 8 5.14 25.55 23.13
CA ALA A 8 4.99 26.80 22.39
C ALA A 8 6.15 26.94 21.38
N PRO A 9 5.92 27.52 20.19
CA PRO A 9 6.97 27.71 19.20
C PRO A 9 8.06 28.62 19.75
N SER A 10 9.33 28.24 19.55
CA SER A 10 10.51 29.04 19.85
C SER A 10 10.51 30.34 19.02
N ALA A 11 10.87 31.44 19.64
CA ALA A 11 10.66 32.82 19.19
C ALA A 11 11.73 33.36 18.21
N ASP A 12 12.35 32.54 17.35
CA ASP A 12 13.46 32.98 16.48
C ASP A 12 13.35 32.57 15.00
N GLU A 13 12.15 32.28 14.48
CA GLU A 13 11.96 32.11 13.03
C GLU A 13 10.92 33.12 12.53
N GLU A 14 11.26 33.87 11.46
CA GLU A 14 10.26 34.68 10.75
C GLU A 14 9.05 33.82 10.45
N PRO A 15 7.81 34.22 10.81
CA PRO A 15 6.64 33.40 10.61
C PRO A 15 6.46 33.13 9.11
N GLN A 16 6.78 31.92 8.67
CA GLN A 16 6.53 31.50 7.30
C GLN A 16 5.07 31.84 6.97
N ARG A 17 4.85 32.64 5.93
CA ARG A 17 3.52 33.12 5.57
C ARG A 17 2.61 31.93 5.28
N SER A 18 1.59 31.77 6.09
CA SER A 18 0.62 30.67 5.91
C SER A 18 -0.29 30.98 4.73
N ILE A 19 -0.40 30.05 3.78
CA ILE A 19 -1.32 30.16 2.64
C ILE A 19 -2.67 29.52 2.88
N LEU A 20 -2.71 28.51 3.74
CA LEU A 20 -3.93 27.83 4.16
C LEU A 20 -3.95 27.69 5.66
N ARG A 21 -5.08 28.08 6.27
CA ARG A 21 -5.34 27.86 7.69
C ARG A 21 -6.77 27.39 7.88
N MET A 22 -6.93 26.18 8.35
CA MET A 22 -8.21 25.61 8.74
C MET A 22 -8.24 25.49 10.28
N ARG A 23 -9.29 26.00 10.93
CA ARG A 23 -9.40 26.01 12.40
C ARG A 23 -10.77 25.52 12.84
N GLY A 24 -10.79 24.57 13.76
CA GLY A 24 -12.01 24.07 14.40
C GLY A 24 -12.96 23.36 13.42
N VAL A 25 -12.44 22.81 12.33
CA VAL A 25 -13.28 22.24 11.28
C VAL A 25 -13.92 20.94 11.75
N SER A 26 -15.26 20.92 11.72
CA SER A 26 -16.04 19.75 12.11
C SER A 26 -17.02 19.36 11.01
N LYS A 27 -17.27 18.04 10.88
CA LYS A 27 -18.19 17.49 9.90
C LYS A 27 -18.88 16.24 10.41
N ARG A 28 -20.21 16.24 10.36
CA ARG A 28 -21.03 15.09 10.71
C ARG A 28 -21.79 14.59 9.48
N PHE A 29 -21.80 13.29 9.31
CA PHE A 29 -22.71 12.59 8.38
C PHE A 29 -23.74 11.79 9.18
N PRO A 30 -24.84 11.34 8.58
CA PRO A 30 -25.81 10.51 9.28
C PRO A 30 -25.15 9.31 9.96
N GLY A 31 -25.19 9.27 11.31
CA GLY A 31 -24.61 8.20 12.13
C GLY A 31 -23.10 8.26 12.36
N VAL A 32 -22.35 9.21 11.76
CA VAL A 32 -20.89 9.27 11.89
C VAL A 32 -20.41 10.71 12.07
N LEU A 33 -19.62 10.97 13.11
CA LEU A 33 -18.83 12.19 13.26
C LEU A 33 -17.50 11.98 12.53
N ALA A 34 -17.37 12.57 11.35
CA ALA A 34 -16.23 12.35 10.47
C ALA A 34 -15.04 13.26 10.80
N LEU A 35 -15.30 14.48 11.27
CA LEU A 35 -14.30 15.44 11.75
C LEU A 35 -14.81 16.15 12.99
N GLU A 36 -13.93 16.35 13.97
CA GLU A 36 -14.20 17.07 15.20
C GLU A 36 -13.02 17.97 15.57
N ASP A 37 -13.23 19.27 15.51
CA ASP A 37 -12.25 20.31 15.89
C ASP A 37 -10.88 20.14 15.21
N VAL A 38 -10.87 19.96 13.89
CA VAL A 38 -9.65 19.71 13.12
C VAL A 38 -8.97 21.02 12.74
N HIS A 39 -7.64 21.02 12.88
CA HIS A 39 -6.76 22.11 12.50
C HIS A 39 -5.76 21.66 11.43
N LEU A 40 -5.53 22.50 10.43
CA LEU A 40 -4.52 22.30 9.39
C LEU A 40 -3.94 23.66 9.00
N GLU A 41 -2.62 23.77 9.00
CA GLU A 41 -1.91 24.97 8.54
C GLU A 41 -0.82 24.58 7.54
N VAL A 42 -0.77 25.27 6.39
CA VAL A 42 0.21 25.05 5.33
C VAL A 42 0.88 26.37 4.98
N GLY A 43 2.20 26.36 4.93
CA GLY A 43 3.02 27.52 4.57
C GLY A 43 3.12 27.76 3.06
N GLU A 44 3.64 28.91 2.68
CA GLU A 44 3.93 29.27 1.29
C GLU A 44 5.12 28.44 0.77
N ALA A 45 4.99 27.90 -0.44
CA ALA A 45 5.98 27.02 -1.06
C ALA A 45 6.42 25.86 -0.13
N GLU A 46 5.47 25.25 0.55
CA GLU A 46 5.66 24.14 1.48
C GLU A 46 5.10 22.83 0.92
N ILE A 47 5.80 21.72 1.14
CA ILE A 47 5.26 20.38 0.96
C ILE A 47 4.86 19.86 2.33
N HIS A 48 3.55 19.86 2.58
CA HIS A 48 2.95 19.48 3.87
C HIS A 48 2.34 18.08 3.83
N ALA A 49 2.76 17.18 4.70
CA ALA A 49 2.17 15.85 4.80
C ALA A 49 0.88 15.88 5.62
N LEU A 50 -0.21 15.34 5.10
CA LEU A 50 -1.43 15.04 5.86
C LEU A 50 -1.50 13.54 6.14
N LEU A 51 -1.27 13.17 7.40
CA LEU A 51 -1.08 11.79 7.86
C LEU A 51 -2.26 11.30 8.69
N GLY A 52 -2.40 9.99 8.78
CA GLY A 52 -3.41 9.30 9.60
C GLY A 52 -3.82 7.98 8.97
N GLU A 53 -4.44 7.11 9.75
CA GLU A 53 -4.97 5.83 9.28
C GLU A 53 -6.16 5.99 8.35
N ASN A 54 -6.58 4.88 7.72
CA ASN A 54 -7.82 4.87 6.94
C ASN A 54 -9.01 5.12 7.88
N GLY A 55 -9.88 6.07 7.50
CA GLY A 55 -10.96 6.52 8.35
C GLY A 55 -10.60 7.65 9.34
N ALA A 56 -9.35 8.11 9.37
CA ALA A 56 -8.92 9.23 10.23
C ALA A 56 -9.53 10.60 9.87
N GLY A 57 -10.31 10.70 8.78
CA GLY A 57 -10.96 11.94 8.37
C GLY A 57 -10.24 12.70 7.26
N LYS A 58 -9.06 12.24 6.79
CA LYS A 58 -8.26 12.95 5.77
C LYS A 58 -9.08 13.29 4.52
N SER A 59 -9.68 12.29 3.88
CA SER A 59 -10.46 12.51 2.66
C SER A 59 -11.68 13.41 2.89
N THR A 60 -12.27 13.42 4.09
CA THR A 60 -13.36 14.35 4.44
C THR A 60 -12.84 15.78 4.53
N LEU A 61 -11.68 15.99 5.18
CA LEU A 61 -11.04 17.30 5.27
C LEU A 61 -10.69 17.83 3.88
N LEU A 62 -10.13 16.97 3.00
CA LEU A 62 -9.81 17.34 1.62
C LEU A 62 -11.05 17.65 0.78
N LYS A 63 -12.15 16.92 0.98
CA LYS A 63 -13.42 17.22 0.30
C LYS A 63 -14.03 18.54 0.76
N ILE A 64 -13.79 18.96 2.00
CA ILE A 64 -14.17 20.30 2.48
C ILE A 64 -13.27 21.36 1.82
N LEU A 65 -11.96 21.16 1.79
CA LEU A 65 -11.01 22.08 1.17
C LEU A 65 -11.24 22.20 -0.34
N SER A 66 -11.64 21.12 -1.00
CA SER A 66 -11.98 21.13 -2.44
C SER A 66 -13.39 21.64 -2.76
N GLY A 67 -14.20 21.99 -1.75
CA GLY A 67 -15.58 22.46 -1.97
C GLY A 67 -16.58 21.35 -2.34
N ALA A 68 -16.19 20.07 -2.27
CA ALA A 68 -17.10 18.95 -2.50
C ALA A 68 -18.04 18.71 -1.31
N HIS A 69 -17.66 19.14 -0.11
CA HIS A 69 -18.48 19.15 1.10
C HIS A 69 -18.35 20.49 1.82
N SER A 70 -19.41 20.93 2.49
CA SER A 70 -19.36 22.06 3.43
C SER A 70 -18.93 21.57 4.81
N ALA A 71 -18.17 22.36 5.55
CA ALA A 71 -17.97 22.18 6.98
C ALA A 71 -19.26 22.50 7.74
N ASP A 72 -19.49 21.82 8.87
CA ASP A 72 -20.61 22.15 9.76
C ASP A 72 -20.22 23.24 10.77
N SER A 73 -18.94 23.33 11.11
CA SER A 73 -18.34 24.40 11.90
C SER A 73 -16.86 24.58 11.58
N GLY A 74 -16.27 25.68 12.07
CA GLY A 74 -14.88 26.04 11.83
C GLY A 74 -14.70 27.11 10.75
N THR A 75 -13.46 27.51 10.52
CA THR A 75 -13.08 28.56 9.54
C THR A 75 -11.99 28.07 8.61
N ILE A 76 -12.03 28.53 7.37
CA ILE A 76 -10.99 28.31 6.37
C ILE A 76 -10.50 29.66 5.91
N GLU A 77 -9.22 29.93 6.05
CA GLU A 77 -8.52 31.08 5.51
C GLU A 77 -7.58 30.60 4.39
N LEU A 78 -7.67 31.20 3.22
CA LEU A 78 -6.82 30.91 2.07
C LEU A 78 -6.16 32.20 1.59
N PHE A 79 -4.82 32.20 1.53
CA PHE A 79 -4.00 33.38 1.18
C PHE A 79 -4.29 34.63 2.05
N GLY A 80 -4.68 34.38 3.33
CA GLY A 80 -5.01 35.41 4.30
C GLY A 80 -6.46 35.91 4.28
N GLU A 81 -7.28 35.39 3.39
CA GLU A 81 -8.70 35.75 3.27
C GLU A 81 -9.60 34.60 3.74
N PRO A 82 -10.66 34.89 4.50
CA PRO A 82 -11.65 33.86 4.88
C PRO A 82 -12.42 33.41 3.63
N VAL A 83 -12.56 32.09 3.45
CA VAL A 83 -13.23 31.51 2.29
C VAL A 83 -14.27 30.49 2.69
N VAL A 84 -15.35 30.39 1.89
CA VAL A 84 -16.34 29.33 1.95
C VAL A 84 -16.56 28.84 0.52
N PHE A 85 -16.31 27.56 0.29
CA PHE A 85 -16.53 26.96 -1.02
C PHE A 85 -17.87 26.26 -1.07
N ALA A 86 -18.75 26.70 -1.96
CA ALA A 86 -20.04 26.06 -2.21
C ALA A 86 -19.90 24.92 -3.23
N THR A 87 -18.93 25.00 -4.12
CA THR A 87 -18.68 24.03 -5.19
C THR A 87 -17.18 23.81 -5.40
N PRO A 88 -16.78 22.67 -6.00
CA PRO A 88 -15.37 22.45 -6.38
C PRO A 88 -14.80 23.51 -7.34
N HIS A 89 -15.65 24.11 -8.15
CA HIS A 89 -15.26 25.17 -9.06
C HIS A 89 -14.82 26.44 -8.31
N ASP A 90 -15.44 26.74 -7.16
CA ASP A 90 -15.06 27.88 -6.32
C ASP A 90 -13.65 27.68 -5.74
N ALA A 91 -13.33 26.48 -5.26
CA ALA A 91 -12.01 26.12 -4.77
C ALA A 91 -10.95 26.22 -5.88
N GLN A 92 -11.26 25.73 -7.09
CA GLN A 92 -10.37 25.83 -8.25
C GLN A 92 -10.11 27.29 -8.64
N ARG A 93 -11.13 28.14 -8.65
CA ARG A 93 -10.99 29.60 -8.93
C ARG A 93 -10.13 30.29 -7.87
N ALA A 94 -10.23 29.84 -6.62
CA ALA A 94 -9.38 30.35 -5.53
C ALA A 94 -7.94 29.81 -5.59
N GLY A 95 -7.62 28.90 -6.53
CA GLY A 95 -6.28 28.35 -6.72
C GLY A 95 -5.99 27.06 -5.97
N VAL A 96 -7.02 26.37 -5.47
CA VAL A 96 -6.90 25.04 -4.85
C VAL A 96 -7.32 23.97 -5.84
N VAL A 97 -6.45 23.03 -6.15
CA VAL A 97 -6.73 21.90 -7.06
C VAL A 97 -6.41 20.59 -6.36
N THR A 98 -7.32 19.63 -6.46
CA THR A 98 -7.14 18.30 -5.85
C THR A 98 -6.93 17.25 -6.93
N ILE A 99 -5.86 16.48 -6.79
CA ILE A 99 -5.57 15.26 -7.53
C ILE A 99 -5.99 14.10 -6.64
N TYR A 100 -6.98 13.33 -7.06
CA TYR A 100 -7.55 12.23 -6.29
C TYR A 100 -6.77 10.94 -6.51
N GLN A 101 -6.94 9.98 -5.60
CA GLN A 101 -6.34 8.65 -5.67
C GLN A 101 -6.75 7.86 -6.92
N GLU A 102 -8.02 8.00 -7.33
CA GLU A 102 -8.51 7.44 -8.59
C GLU A 102 -8.44 8.50 -9.68
N PHE A 103 -7.91 8.15 -10.84
CA PHE A 103 -7.82 9.08 -11.96
C PHE A 103 -9.20 9.55 -12.42
N THR A 104 -9.28 10.86 -12.67
CA THR A 104 -10.50 11.49 -13.18
C THR A 104 -10.37 11.84 -14.67
N LEU A 105 -9.41 11.21 -15.35
CA LEU A 105 -9.14 11.41 -16.77
C LEU A 105 -10.17 10.68 -17.64
N ALA A 106 -10.50 11.29 -18.77
CA ALA A 106 -11.30 10.66 -19.82
C ALA A 106 -10.38 9.83 -20.73
N PRO A 107 -10.43 8.48 -20.71
CA PRO A 107 -9.45 7.63 -21.37
C PRO A 107 -9.49 7.74 -22.90
N ASP A 108 -10.66 8.05 -23.47
CA ASP A 108 -10.87 8.17 -24.92
C ASP A 108 -10.60 9.58 -25.45
N MET A 109 -10.15 10.49 -24.61
CA MET A 109 -9.73 11.85 -24.97
C MET A 109 -8.19 11.94 -24.96
N SER A 110 -7.65 12.89 -25.73
CA SER A 110 -6.22 13.16 -25.77
C SER A 110 -5.70 13.81 -24.48
N ILE A 111 -4.37 13.81 -24.28
CA ILE A 111 -3.71 14.54 -23.19
C ILE A 111 -4.18 16.00 -23.20
N ALA A 112 -4.15 16.65 -24.36
CA ALA A 112 -4.49 18.07 -24.48
C ALA A 112 -5.95 18.37 -24.08
N GLU A 113 -6.89 17.53 -24.50
CA GLU A 113 -8.29 17.65 -24.12
C GLU A 113 -8.49 17.43 -22.61
N ASN A 114 -7.82 16.44 -22.02
CA ASN A 114 -7.89 16.20 -20.57
C ASN A 114 -7.29 17.36 -19.76
N VAL A 115 -6.18 17.95 -20.20
CA VAL A 115 -5.54 19.07 -19.52
C VAL A 115 -6.41 20.32 -19.53
N PHE A 116 -7.10 20.61 -20.63
CA PHE A 116 -7.89 21.82 -20.81
C PHE A 116 -9.41 21.60 -20.85
N ILE A 117 -9.90 20.45 -20.41
CA ILE A 117 -11.33 20.09 -20.44
C ILE A 117 -12.19 21.25 -19.87
N GLY A 118 -13.16 21.72 -20.68
CA GLY A 118 -14.04 22.85 -20.36
C GLY A 118 -13.37 24.23 -20.38
N ARG A 119 -12.10 24.33 -20.84
CA ARG A 119 -11.29 25.56 -20.91
C ARG A 119 -10.45 25.61 -22.19
N GLU A 120 -10.88 24.91 -23.21
CA GLU A 120 -10.17 24.77 -24.48
C GLU A 120 -9.94 26.14 -25.11
N PRO A 121 -8.68 26.45 -25.55
CA PRO A 121 -8.38 27.71 -26.19
C PRO A 121 -9.03 27.79 -27.57
N GLY A 122 -9.67 28.96 -27.85
CA GLY A 122 -10.37 29.17 -29.11
C GLY A 122 -11.37 30.28 -29.06
N SER A 123 -12.33 30.28 -29.98
CA SER A 123 -13.51 31.13 -29.93
C SER A 123 -14.67 30.43 -29.25
N ARG A 124 -15.76 31.17 -29.00
CA ARG A 124 -16.96 30.59 -28.38
C ARG A 124 -17.57 29.40 -29.17
N LEU A 125 -17.23 29.28 -30.45
CA LEU A 125 -17.80 28.26 -31.37
C LEU A 125 -16.76 27.26 -31.89
N PHE A 126 -15.45 27.56 -31.78
CA PHE A 126 -14.41 26.73 -32.38
C PHE A 126 -13.20 26.58 -31.46
N VAL A 127 -12.76 25.36 -31.25
CA VAL A 127 -11.51 25.03 -30.53
C VAL A 127 -10.30 25.24 -31.46
N SER A 128 -9.27 25.91 -30.96
CA SER A 128 -8.00 26.03 -31.65
C SER A 128 -7.06 24.88 -31.27
N TRP A 129 -7.16 23.78 -31.99
CA TRP A 129 -6.35 22.56 -31.74
C TRP A 129 -4.84 22.82 -31.74
N ARG A 130 -4.37 23.70 -32.61
CA ARG A 130 -2.95 24.09 -32.67
C ARG A 130 -2.52 24.78 -31.37
N LYS A 131 -3.32 25.71 -30.87
CA LYS A 131 -3.05 26.45 -29.64
C LYS A 131 -3.17 25.53 -28.42
N LEU A 132 -4.19 24.66 -28.41
CA LEU A 132 -4.39 23.64 -27.38
C LEU A 132 -3.16 22.73 -27.25
N ALA A 133 -2.67 22.18 -28.36
CA ALA A 133 -1.48 21.33 -28.36
C ALA A 133 -0.21 22.09 -27.92
N ALA A 134 -0.04 23.33 -28.35
CA ALA A 134 1.13 24.14 -27.98
C ALA A 134 1.14 24.49 -26.49
N GLU A 135 0.01 24.91 -25.91
CA GLU A 135 -0.11 25.23 -24.49
C GLU A 135 0.05 23.97 -23.62
N THR A 136 -0.52 22.83 -24.07
CA THR A 136 -0.32 21.53 -23.41
C THR A 136 1.16 21.16 -23.38
N ARG A 137 1.86 21.26 -24.51
CA ARG A 137 3.29 20.94 -24.61
C ARG A 137 4.12 21.80 -23.65
N ALA A 138 3.83 23.09 -23.56
CA ALA A 138 4.52 23.98 -22.64
C ALA A 138 4.38 23.57 -21.15
N ILE A 139 3.24 22.95 -20.78
CA ILE A 139 3.01 22.44 -19.43
C ILE A 139 3.66 21.07 -19.25
N THR A 140 3.48 20.15 -20.20
CA THR A 140 3.98 18.78 -20.11
C THR A 140 5.50 18.71 -20.12
N ASP A 141 6.17 19.61 -20.86
CA ASP A 141 7.63 19.71 -20.88
C ASP A 141 8.20 20.07 -19.50
N LYS A 142 7.53 20.92 -18.72
CA LYS A 142 7.94 21.30 -17.36
C LYS A 142 7.97 20.11 -16.39
N ILE A 143 7.08 19.16 -16.58
CA ILE A 143 6.95 17.97 -15.72
C ILE A 143 7.56 16.70 -16.36
N GLY A 144 8.26 16.86 -17.49
CA GLY A 144 8.97 15.76 -18.16
C GLY A 144 8.08 14.74 -18.90
N LEU A 145 6.82 15.03 -19.16
CA LEU A 145 5.94 14.18 -19.95
C LEU A 145 6.18 14.40 -21.45
N ARG A 146 7.05 13.58 -22.04
CA ARG A 146 7.46 13.66 -23.45
C ARG A 146 6.56 12.81 -24.35
N ARG A 147 5.28 13.19 -24.46
CA ARG A 147 4.30 12.56 -25.36
C ARG A 147 3.70 13.61 -26.29
N ASP A 148 3.19 13.16 -27.42
CA ASP A 148 2.39 14.05 -28.28
C ASP A 148 1.12 14.47 -27.52
N PRO A 149 0.80 15.76 -27.43
CA PRO A 149 -0.42 16.24 -26.76
C PRO A 149 -1.72 15.60 -27.29
N MET A 150 -1.73 15.07 -28.50
CA MET A 150 -2.88 14.41 -29.10
C MET A 150 -2.94 12.92 -28.84
N THR A 151 -1.97 12.34 -28.08
CA THR A 151 -2.01 10.94 -27.65
C THR A 151 -3.21 10.72 -26.73
N LEU A 152 -3.95 9.62 -26.93
CA LEU A 152 -5.08 9.25 -26.08
C LEU A 152 -4.60 8.81 -24.70
N VAL A 153 -5.33 9.18 -23.66
CA VAL A 153 -4.95 8.88 -22.27
C VAL A 153 -4.96 7.37 -22.00
N ARG A 154 -5.82 6.59 -22.65
CA ARG A 154 -5.84 5.12 -22.53
C ARG A 154 -4.54 4.43 -22.98
N ASP A 155 -3.74 5.09 -23.83
CA ASP A 155 -2.49 4.56 -24.37
C ASP A 155 -1.28 4.90 -23.50
N LEU A 156 -1.52 5.60 -22.38
CA LEU A 156 -0.50 6.01 -21.42
C LEU A 156 -0.35 4.99 -20.27
N SER A 157 0.88 4.86 -19.79
CA SER A 157 1.14 4.16 -18.53
C SER A 157 0.48 4.88 -17.34
N VAL A 158 0.31 4.19 -16.21
CA VAL A 158 -0.25 4.75 -14.98
C VAL A 158 0.56 5.97 -14.52
N ALA A 159 1.88 5.93 -14.60
CA ALA A 159 2.76 7.05 -14.25
C ALA A 159 2.55 8.24 -15.18
N GLU A 160 2.41 8.02 -16.49
CA GLU A 160 2.12 9.08 -17.45
C GLU A 160 0.74 9.69 -17.23
N GLN A 161 -0.28 8.88 -16.89
CA GLN A 161 -1.61 9.37 -16.51
C GLN A 161 -1.54 10.26 -15.26
N GLN A 162 -0.72 9.90 -14.27
CA GLN A 162 -0.47 10.74 -13.09
C GLN A 162 0.12 12.12 -13.49
N LEU A 163 1.04 12.14 -14.45
CA LEU A 163 1.59 13.40 -14.98
C LEU A 163 0.54 14.23 -15.72
N VAL A 164 -0.40 13.60 -16.41
CA VAL A 164 -1.53 14.33 -17.06
C VAL A 164 -2.42 15.00 -16.00
N GLU A 165 -2.71 14.34 -14.86
CA GLU A 165 -3.45 14.97 -13.75
C GLU A 165 -2.70 16.19 -13.19
N ILE A 166 -1.38 16.10 -13.03
CA ILE A 166 -0.54 17.23 -12.60
C ILE A 166 -0.56 18.33 -13.66
N ALA A 167 -0.41 18.00 -14.95
CA ALA A 167 -0.49 18.97 -16.04
C ALA A 167 -1.83 19.72 -16.05
N ARG A 168 -2.94 18.99 -15.79
CA ARG A 168 -4.27 19.58 -15.66
C ARG A 168 -4.35 20.54 -14.48
N ALA A 169 -3.80 20.18 -13.31
CA ALA A 169 -3.74 21.06 -12.15
C ALA A 169 -2.94 22.34 -12.45
N LEU A 170 -1.79 22.23 -13.09
CA LEU A 170 -0.96 23.37 -13.49
C LEU A 170 -1.65 24.31 -14.50
N SER A 171 -2.43 23.74 -15.44
CA SER A 171 -3.20 24.51 -16.41
C SER A 171 -4.26 25.41 -15.76
N MET A 172 -4.66 25.12 -14.53
CA MET A 172 -5.61 25.89 -13.73
C MET A 172 -4.97 27.03 -12.93
N ARG A 173 -3.65 27.26 -13.10
CA ARG A 173 -2.87 28.26 -12.33
C ARG A 173 -3.04 28.07 -10.82
N SER A 174 -3.02 26.82 -10.38
CA SER A 174 -3.11 26.48 -8.97
C SER A 174 -1.95 27.08 -8.17
N ARG A 175 -2.21 27.45 -6.92
CA ARG A 175 -1.21 27.89 -5.94
C ARG A 175 -1.08 26.86 -4.81
N LEU A 176 -2.12 26.06 -4.60
CA LEU A 176 -2.15 24.94 -3.67
C LEU A 176 -2.65 23.70 -4.41
N ILE A 177 -1.82 22.65 -4.44
CA ILE A 177 -2.19 21.34 -5.00
C ILE A 177 -2.34 20.34 -3.86
N VAL A 178 -3.46 19.66 -3.82
CA VAL A 178 -3.71 18.51 -2.92
C VAL A 178 -3.48 17.25 -3.71
N MET A 179 -2.61 16.36 -3.24
CA MET A 179 -2.32 15.05 -3.84
C MET A 179 -2.73 13.94 -2.89
N ASP A 180 -3.79 13.21 -3.22
CA ASP A 180 -4.32 12.12 -2.37
C ASP A 180 -3.74 10.78 -2.82
N GLU A 181 -2.77 10.24 -2.07
CA GLU A 181 -2.02 8.99 -2.31
C GLU A 181 -1.49 8.84 -3.76
N PRO A 182 -0.76 9.82 -4.29
CA PRO A 182 -0.39 9.87 -5.71
C PRO A 182 0.61 8.78 -6.12
N THR A 183 1.17 8.05 -5.18
CA THR A 183 2.22 7.03 -5.37
C THR A 183 1.71 5.60 -5.28
N SER A 184 0.43 5.41 -4.97
CA SER A 184 -0.15 4.09 -4.63
C SER A 184 -0.02 3.03 -5.73
N ALA A 185 0.08 3.45 -7.01
CA ALA A 185 0.18 2.56 -8.17
C ALA A 185 1.52 2.69 -8.93
N LEU A 186 2.51 3.40 -8.36
CA LEU A 186 3.79 3.70 -9.00
C LEU A 186 4.90 2.77 -8.49
N SER A 187 5.86 2.49 -9.37
CA SER A 187 7.12 1.83 -9.02
C SER A 187 8.05 2.82 -8.28
N GLU A 188 9.07 2.32 -7.61
CA GLU A 188 10.06 3.12 -6.87
C GLU A 188 10.74 4.20 -7.75
N ALA A 189 11.09 3.85 -8.99
CA ALA A 189 11.69 4.79 -9.94
C ALA A 189 10.72 5.90 -10.33
N GLU A 190 9.42 5.56 -10.53
CA GLU A 190 8.37 6.53 -10.84
C GLU A 190 8.05 7.43 -9.64
N VAL A 191 8.07 6.88 -8.41
CA VAL A 191 7.95 7.65 -7.17
C VAL A 191 9.11 8.65 -7.03
N ALA A 192 10.34 8.23 -7.36
CA ALA A 192 11.50 9.14 -7.34
C ALA A 192 11.36 10.28 -8.35
N ASN A 193 10.87 9.99 -9.56
CA ASN A 193 10.60 10.99 -10.58
C ASN A 193 9.49 11.97 -10.14
N LEU A 194 8.37 11.45 -9.63
CA LEU A 194 7.28 12.27 -9.10
C LEU A 194 7.77 13.19 -7.97
N ALA A 195 8.60 12.68 -7.05
CA ALA A 195 9.18 13.50 -5.98
C ALA A 195 10.06 14.64 -6.52
N SER A 196 10.82 14.41 -7.60
CA SER A 196 11.59 15.46 -8.27
C SER A 196 10.68 16.53 -8.87
N ILE A 197 9.59 16.11 -9.51
CA ILE A 197 8.61 17.05 -10.10
C ILE A 197 7.97 17.89 -8.99
N ILE A 198 7.53 17.30 -7.90
CA ILE A 198 6.91 18.02 -6.78
C ILE A 198 7.88 19.06 -6.18
N ARG A 199 9.18 18.71 -6.05
CA ARG A 199 10.20 19.70 -5.61
C ARG A 199 10.37 20.86 -6.59
N THR A 200 10.32 20.58 -7.89
CA THR A 200 10.37 21.63 -8.92
C THR A 200 9.14 22.54 -8.82
N LEU A 201 7.94 21.97 -8.65
CA LEU A 201 6.72 22.76 -8.46
C LEU A 201 6.79 23.64 -7.22
N LYS A 202 7.35 23.11 -6.12
CA LYS A 202 7.60 23.91 -4.92
C LYS A 202 8.56 25.06 -5.19
N SER A 203 9.66 24.82 -5.92
CA SER A 203 10.63 25.90 -6.28
C SER A 203 10.00 26.98 -7.18
N ASP A 204 8.94 26.64 -7.91
CA ASP A 204 8.12 27.57 -8.68
C ASP A 204 7.06 28.30 -7.81
N GLY A 205 7.11 28.12 -6.47
CA GLY A 205 6.24 28.80 -5.52
C GLY A 205 4.91 28.12 -5.24
N LEU A 206 4.68 26.89 -5.72
CA LEU A 206 3.48 26.13 -5.39
C LEU A 206 3.61 25.46 -4.02
N SER A 207 2.51 25.42 -3.28
CA SER A 207 2.41 24.61 -2.06
C SER A 207 1.67 23.32 -2.34
N VAL A 208 2.05 22.25 -1.64
CA VAL A 208 1.49 20.92 -1.87
C VAL A 208 1.06 20.33 -0.54
N ILE A 209 -0.20 19.85 -0.46
CA ILE A 209 -0.65 18.93 0.59
C ILE A 209 -0.48 17.52 0.04
N PHE A 210 0.43 16.77 0.64
CA PHE A 210 0.77 15.42 0.23
C PHE A 210 0.15 14.41 1.21
N VAL A 211 -0.86 13.67 0.75
CA VAL A 211 -1.50 12.66 1.58
C VAL A 211 -0.88 11.30 1.29
N THR A 212 -0.34 10.68 2.30
CA THR A 212 0.23 9.33 2.21
C THR A 212 0.15 8.63 3.55
N HIS A 213 0.21 7.32 3.52
CA HIS A 213 0.42 6.48 4.70
C HIS A 213 1.85 5.88 4.74
N ARG A 214 2.69 6.20 3.74
CA ARG A 214 4.07 5.72 3.60
C ARG A 214 5.04 6.76 4.18
N LEU A 215 5.56 6.49 5.36
CA LEU A 215 6.45 7.44 6.06
C LEU A 215 7.75 7.73 5.33
N GLU A 216 8.27 6.76 4.57
CA GLU A 216 9.45 6.96 3.72
C GLU A 216 9.28 8.13 2.74
N GLU A 217 8.08 8.26 2.15
CA GLU A 217 7.74 9.38 1.27
C GLU A 217 7.69 10.69 2.02
N VAL A 218 7.19 10.68 3.25
CA VAL A 218 7.12 11.88 4.12
C VAL A 218 8.51 12.41 4.42
N TYR A 219 9.42 11.54 4.88
CA TYR A 219 10.81 11.94 5.18
C TYR A 219 11.62 12.33 3.95
N ARG A 220 11.28 11.76 2.80
CA ARG A 220 11.94 12.06 1.53
C ARG A 220 11.49 13.38 0.92
N LEU A 221 10.22 13.80 1.13
CA LEU A 221 9.59 14.84 0.33
C LEU A 221 9.04 16.01 1.15
N CYS A 222 8.49 15.75 2.34
CA CYS A 222 7.72 16.73 3.10
C CYS A 222 8.60 17.47 4.13
N GLU A 223 8.23 18.69 4.43
CA GLU A 223 8.91 19.55 5.43
C GLU A 223 8.19 19.56 6.76
N ARG A 224 6.87 19.62 6.70
CA ARG A 224 6.00 19.60 7.87
C ARG A 224 4.92 18.55 7.68
N PHE A 225 4.30 18.21 8.78
CA PHE A 225 3.20 17.23 8.78
C PHE A 225 2.09 17.64 9.74
N THR A 226 0.89 17.16 9.46
CA THR A 226 -0.26 17.15 10.37
C THR A 226 -0.80 15.73 10.46
N VAL A 227 -1.07 15.25 11.68
CA VAL A 227 -1.63 13.93 11.93
C VAL A 227 -3.09 14.05 12.35
N LEU A 228 -3.96 13.30 11.68
CA LEU A 228 -5.34 13.08 12.07
C LEU A 228 -5.52 11.65 12.58
N ARG A 229 -6.35 11.47 13.61
CA ARG A 229 -6.78 10.15 14.10
C ARG A 229 -8.21 10.23 14.59
N ASP A 230 -9.05 9.27 14.19
CA ASP A 230 -10.46 9.17 14.57
C ASP A 230 -11.25 10.49 14.37
N GLY A 231 -10.97 11.19 13.28
CA GLY A 231 -11.61 12.46 12.91
C GLY A 231 -11.10 13.68 13.69
N ARG A 232 -10.05 13.58 14.49
CA ARG A 232 -9.49 14.65 15.33
C ARG A 232 -8.05 14.98 14.94
N PHE A 233 -7.66 16.22 15.20
CA PHE A 233 -6.27 16.66 15.16
C PHE A 233 -5.50 16.04 16.33
N VAL A 234 -4.34 15.41 16.06
CA VAL A 234 -3.47 14.81 17.07
C VAL A 234 -2.22 15.64 17.31
N GLY A 235 -1.65 16.16 16.24
CA GLY A 235 -0.44 16.96 16.30
C GLY A 235 0.07 17.37 14.94
N SER A 236 0.99 18.32 14.91
CA SER A 236 1.72 18.77 13.73
C SER A 236 3.16 19.07 14.12
N GLY A 237 4.07 19.07 13.14
CA GLY A 237 5.47 19.35 13.42
C GLY A 237 6.32 19.42 12.15
N ARG A 238 7.63 19.61 12.35
CA ARG A 238 8.64 19.51 11.27
C ARG A 238 9.09 18.07 11.12
N VAL A 239 9.14 17.57 9.90
CA VAL A 239 9.54 16.19 9.62
C VAL A 239 10.98 15.93 10.10
N ALA A 240 11.89 16.87 9.85
CA ALA A 240 13.30 16.75 10.21
C ALA A 240 13.55 16.69 11.75
N GLU A 241 12.62 17.17 12.56
CA GLU A 241 12.75 17.24 14.03
C GLU A 241 11.98 16.12 14.73
N THR A 242 11.21 15.32 14.00
CA THR A 242 10.33 14.31 14.57
C THR A 242 10.77 12.92 14.14
N SER A 243 10.93 12.00 15.08
CA SER A 243 11.29 10.62 14.76
C SER A 243 10.13 9.86 14.10
N VAL A 244 10.46 8.85 13.30
CA VAL A 244 9.47 7.95 12.66
C VAL A 244 8.52 7.38 13.71
N ASP A 245 9.06 6.89 14.84
CA ASP A 245 8.28 6.32 15.94
C ASP A 245 7.32 7.34 16.58
N ALA A 246 7.69 8.61 16.65
CA ALA A 246 6.83 9.65 17.18
C ALA A 246 5.63 9.91 16.23
N ILE A 247 5.87 9.97 14.92
CA ILE A 247 4.79 10.13 13.93
C ILE A 247 3.87 8.92 13.96
N ILE A 248 4.40 7.69 14.00
CA ILE A 248 3.58 6.47 14.08
C ILE A 248 2.75 6.46 15.37
N ARG A 249 3.33 6.83 16.52
CA ARG A 249 2.57 6.96 17.77
C ARG A 249 1.41 7.93 17.66
N MET A 250 1.60 9.06 17.01
CA MET A 250 0.51 10.01 16.75
C MET A 250 -0.57 9.40 15.86
N MET A 251 -0.18 8.69 14.79
CA MET A 251 -1.12 8.08 13.85
C MET A 251 -1.93 6.93 14.46
N VAL A 252 -1.28 6.02 15.19
CA VAL A 252 -1.86 4.77 15.70
C VAL A 252 -2.34 4.89 17.15
N GLY A 253 -1.75 5.79 17.94
CA GLY A 253 -2.10 6.00 19.35
C GLY A 253 -1.51 4.97 20.32
N ARG A 254 -0.57 4.13 19.88
CA ARG A 254 0.10 3.10 20.68
C ARG A 254 1.61 3.16 20.42
N ASP A 255 2.39 2.68 21.38
CA ASP A 255 3.85 2.61 21.24
C ASP A 255 4.27 1.60 20.16
N VAL A 256 5.08 2.03 19.19
CA VAL A 256 5.57 1.19 18.10
C VAL A 256 6.48 0.07 18.59
N GLY A 257 7.27 0.33 19.64
CA GLY A 257 8.06 -0.69 20.31
C GLY A 257 7.23 -1.83 20.91
N ALA A 258 5.97 -1.55 21.26
CA ALA A 258 4.99 -2.57 21.64
C ALA A 258 4.30 -3.23 20.43
N LEU A 259 4.36 -2.61 19.25
CA LEU A 259 3.74 -3.09 18.01
C LEU A 259 4.64 -4.10 17.28
N TYR A 260 5.96 -3.89 17.33
CA TYR A 260 6.98 -4.78 16.79
C TYR A 260 7.82 -5.41 17.91
N GLY A 261 7.17 -5.77 19.04
CA GLY A 261 7.85 -6.41 20.15
C GLY A 261 8.69 -7.58 19.66
N ILE A 262 9.98 -7.61 20.06
CA ILE A 262 10.86 -8.75 19.80
C ILE A 262 10.24 -9.96 20.47
N ARG A 263 9.51 -10.78 19.68
CA ARG A 263 8.99 -12.04 20.22
C ARG A 263 10.16 -13.02 20.37
N PRO A 264 10.19 -13.83 21.43
CA PRO A 264 11.11 -14.96 21.47
C PRO A 264 10.86 -15.85 20.26
N ILE A 265 11.95 -16.34 19.64
CA ILE A 265 11.82 -17.35 18.58
C ILE A 265 11.44 -18.65 19.28
N PRO A 266 10.27 -19.24 18.98
CA PRO A 266 9.88 -20.51 19.59
C PRO A 266 10.74 -21.66 19.08
N GLU A 267 10.81 -22.75 19.81
CA GLU A 267 11.32 -23.99 19.26
C GLU A 267 10.38 -24.47 18.14
N HIS A 268 10.95 -24.70 16.96
CA HIS A 268 10.18 -25.13 15.80
C HIS A 268 10.02 -26.64 15.79
N GLY A 269 8.90 -27.11 15.26
CA GLY A 269 8.64 -28.51 15.03
C GLY A 269 9.49 -29.09 13.87
N GLY A 270 9.16 -30.29 13.47
CA GLY A 270 9.78 -30.92 12.29
C GLY A 270 9.54 -30.13 11.00
N VAL A 271 10.28 -30.50 9.95
CA VAL A 271 10.15 -29.87 8.61
C VAL A 271 8.74 -30.09 8.07
N ALA A 272 8.03 -29.00 7.80
CA ALA A 272 6.70 -29.00 7.19
C ALA A 272 6.79 -28.98 5.67
N LEU A 273 7.70 -28.17 5.12
CA LEU A 273 7.95 -28.02 3.68
C LEU A 273 9.45 -28.11 3.42
N GLU A 274 9.84 -28.91 2.43
CA GLU A 274 11.17 -28.93 1.87
C GLU A 274 11.11 -28.74 0.36
N VAL A 275 11.84 -27.77 -0.14
CA VAL A 275 12.01 -27.48 -1.58
C VAL A 275 13.48 -27.66 -1.90
N LYS A 276 13.79 -28.46 -2.94
CA LYS A 276 15.17 -28.76 -3.38
C LYS A 276 15.30 -28.51 -4.88
N GLY A 277 16.24 -27.64 -5.25
CA GLY A 277 16.68 -27.45 -6.63
C GLY A 277 15.60 -26.94 -7.57
N LEU A 278 14.60 -26.20 -7.05
CA LEU A 278 13.47 -25.75 -7.86
C LEU A 278 13.97 -24.83 -9.00
N THR A 279 13.76 -25.27 -10.22
CA THR A 279 14.22 -24.57 -11.41
C THR A 279 13.06 -24.39 -12.40
N ARG A 280 12.88 -23.14 -12.87
CA ARG A 280 11.86 -22.75 -13.86
C ARG A 280 12.52 -21.84 -14.89
N ARG A 281 12.46 -22.22 -16.16
CA ARG A 281 13.03 -21.45 -17.27
C ARG A 281 11.96 -20.59 -17.94
N ARG A 282 12.39 -19.55 -18.60
CA ARG A 282 11.51 -18.76 -19.50
C ARG A 282 11.05 -19.62 -20.66
N THR A 283 9.84 -19.39 -21.09
CA THR A 283 9.29 -20.08 -22.27
C THR A 283 8.92 -19.06 -23.33
N ALA A 284 8.80 -19.52 -24.60
CA ALA A 284 8.34 -18.66 -25.70
C ALA A 284 6.91 -18.10 -25.45
N ARG A 285 6.13 -18.76 -24.60
CA ARG A 285 4.77 -18.31 -24.23
C ARG A 285 4.78 -17.26 -23.10
N ASP A 286 5.85 -17.21 -22.32
CA ASP A 286 6.04 -16.24 -21.22
C ASP A 286 7.50 -15.76 -21.18
N PRO A 287 7.88 -14.90 -22.15
CA PRO A 287 9.26 -14.43 -22.29
C PRO A 287 9.69 -13.45 -21.19
N HIS A 288 8.72 -12.89 -20.46
CA HIS A 288 8.94 -11.95 -19.36
C HIS A 288 8.92 -12.62 -17.99
N ALA A 289 8.68 -13.93 -17.92
CA ALA A 289 8.71 -14.67 -16.66
C ALA A 289 10.06 -14.54 -15.98
N ILE A 290 10.05 -14.42 -14.66
CA ILE A 290 11.26 -14.50 -13.85
C ILE A 290 11.68 -15.97 -13.79
N GLU A 291 12.93 -16.24 -14.11
CA GLU A 291 13.51 -17.59 -14.01
C GLU A 291 13.78 -17.92 -12.53
N LEU A 292 13.61 -19.19 -12.18
CA LEU A 292 14.06 -19.72 -10.91
C LEU A 292 15.22 -20.67 -11.18
N ILE A 293 16.29 -20.56 -10.39
CA ILE A 293 17.52 -21.30 -10.62
C ILE A 293 17.97 -21.92 -9.30
N ASP A 294 17.78 -23.23 -9.18
CA ASP A 294 18.24 -24.05 -8.07
C ASP A 294 17.76 -23.54 -6.68
N VAL A 295 16.47 -23.10 -6.61
CA VAL A 295 15.92 -22.58 -5.37
C VAL A 295 15.69 -23.71 -4.39
N SER A 296 16.33 -23.62 -3.23
CA SER A 296 16.19 -24.59 -2.14
C SER A 296 15.87 -23.86 -0.84
N LEU A 297 14.85 -24.33 -0.11
CA LEU A 297 14.45 -23.78 1.18
C LEU A 297 13.70 -24.82 2.01
N ARG A 298 13.63 -24.60 3.32
CA ARG A 298 12.87 -25.41 4.26
C ARG A 298 12.04 -24.50 5.15
N ALA A 299 10.83 -24.93 5.49
CA ALA A 299 9.98 -24.30 6.50
C ALA A 299 9.58 -25.33 7.54
N HIS A 300 9.59 -24.97 8.82
CA HIS A 300 9.29 -25.84 9.93
C HIS A 300 7.89 -25.59 10.48
N LYS A 301 7.31 -26.58 11.15
CA LYS A 301 6.02 -26.39 11.84
C LYS A 301 6.14 -25.34 12.92
N GLY A 302 5.22 -24.37 12.92
CA GLY A 302 5.22 -23.27 13.87
C GLY A 302 6.25 -22.15 13.59
N GLU A 303 6.96 -22.23 12.46
CA GLU A 303 7.91 -21.23 12.01
C GLU A 303 7.24 -20.17 11.13
N ILE A 304 7.73 -18.92 11.24
CA ILE A 304 7.49 -17.89 10.23
C ILE A 304 8.80 -17.70 9.46
N LEU A 305 8.87 -18.26 8.26
CA LEU A 305 9.99 -18.11 7.34
C LEU A 305 9.78 -16.86 6.47
N GLY A 306 10.71 -15.91 6.52
CA GLY A 306 10.71 -14.76 5.63
C GLY A 306 11.39 -15.07 4.30
N LEU A 307 10.79 -14.66 3.20
CA LEU A 307 11.43 -14.70 1.88
C LEU A 307 11.60 -13.26 1.40
N ALA A 308 12.81 -12.72 1.57
CA ALA A 308 13.18 -11.34 1.26
C ALA A 308 13.91 -11.22 -0.08
N GLY A 309 13.77 -10.08 -0.76
CA GLY A 309 14.43 -9.82 -2.03
C GLY A 309 13.91 -8.53 -2.68
N LEU A 310 14.63 -8.00 -3.63
CA LEU A 310 14.17 -6.85 -4.41
C LEU A 310 13.03 -7.25 -5.37
N VAL A 311 12.35 -6.25 -5.93
CA VAL A 311 11.33 -6.49 -6.97
C VAL A 311 11.96 -7.26 -8.13
N GLY A 312 11.31 -8.35 -8.55
CA GLY A 312 11.87 -9.23 -9.60
C GLY A 312 12.87 -10.28 -9.11
N ALA A 313 13.03 -10.47 -7.79
CA ALA A 313 13.94 -11.48 -7.24
C ALA A 313 13.45 -12.92 -7.42
N GLY A 314 12.21 -13.19 -7.82
CA GLY A 314 11.66 -14.53 -8.01
C GLY A 314 10.88 -15.08 -6.82
N ARG A 315 10.57 -14.26 -5.83
CA ARG A 315 9.84 -14.65 -4.60
C ARG A 315 8.42 -15.16 -4.89
N THR A 316 7.62 -14.35 -5.58
CA THR A 316 6.25 -14.69 -5.99
C THR A 316 6.22 -15.92 -6.89
N GLU A 317 7.17 -16.02 -7.82
CA GLU A 317 7.30 -17.19 -8.72
C GLU A 317 7.61 -18.47 -7.92
N THR A 318 8.48 -18.37 -6.90
CA THR A 318 8.76 -19.47 -5.98
C THR A 318 7.50 -19.90 -5.23
N ALA A 319 6.75 -18.95 -4.68
CA ALA A 319 5.48 -19.23 -4.00
C ALA A 319 4.46 -19.92 -4.92
N ARG A 320 4.31 -19.40 -6.14
CA ARG A 320 3.40 -19.95 -7.15
C ARG A 320 3.78 -21.35 -7.61
N ALA A 321 5.08 -21.63 -7.74
CA ALA A 321 5.59 -22.96 -8.07
C ALA A 321 5.34 -23.96 -6.93
N ILE A 322 5.59 -23.56 -5.67
CA ILE A 322 5.29 -24.39 -4.49
C ILE A 322 3.79 -24.67 -4.38
N PHE A 323 2.93 -23.71 -4.72
CA PHE A 323 1.48 -23.85 -4.69
C PHE A 323 0.92 -24.61 -5.93
N GLY A 324 1.76 -24.99 -6.88
CA GLY A 324 1.34 -25.65 -8.12
C GLY A 324 0.58 -24.75 -9.10
N ALA A 325 0.63 -23.42 -8.93
CA ALA A 325 0.07 -22.45 -9.86
C ALA A 325 0.93 -22.31 -11.12
N ASP A 326 2.25 -22.44 -10.95
CA ASP A 326 3.22 -22.44 -12.04
C ASP A 326 3.96 -23.78 -12.08
N ARG A 327 4.24 -24.28 -13.28
CA ARG A 327 5.07 -25.47 -13.47
C ARG A 327 6.54 -25.12 -13.34
N PHE A 328 7.34 -26.07 -12.88
CA PHE A 328 8.79 -25.98 -12.81
C PHE A 328 9.42 -27.13 -13.61
N ASP A 329 10.67 -26.95 -14.06
CA ASP A 329 11.34 -27.86 -14.99
C ASP A 329 12.20 -28.91 -14.27
N ALA A 330 12.73 -28.55 -13.08
CA ALA A 330 13.55 -29.44 -12.26
C ALA A 330 13.39 -29.10 -10.77
N GLY A 331 13.79 -30.06 -9.93
CA GLY A 331 13.70 -29.94 -8.49
C GLY A 331 12.64 -30.86 -7.89
N SER A 332 12.43 -30.75 -6.57
CA SER A 332 11.45 -31.54 -5.84
C SER A 332 10.85 -30.76 -4.68
N ILE A 333 9.61 -31.07 -4.33
CA ILE A 333 8.88 -30.54 -3.19
C ILE A 333 8.50 -31.72 -2.30
N ALA A 334 8.72 -31.62 -1.00
CA ALA A 334 8.24 -32.59 -0.02
C ALA A 334 7.47 -31.90 1.10
N ILE A 335 6.35 -32.49 1.55
CA ILE A 335 5.54 -32.05 2.67
C ILE A 335 5.66 -33.08 3.78
N GLU A 336 6.11 -32.64 4.97
CA GLU A 336 6.34 -33.54 6.12
C GLU A 336 7.21 -34.76 5.78
N GLY A 337 8.18 -34.58 4.88
CA GLY A 337 9.11 -35.63 4.40
C GLY A 337 8.58 -36.46 3.22
N GLU A 338 7.32 -36.31 2.84
CA GLU A 338 6.70 -37.03 1.72
C GLU A 338 6.88 -36.24 0.41
N PRO A 339 7.54 -36.77 -0.63
CA PRO A 339 7.61 -36.13 -1.93
C PRO A 339 6.22 -35.94 -2.54
N VAL A 340 5.97 -34.76 -3.10
CA VAL A 340 4.71 -34.42 -3.74
C VAL A 340 4.92 -33.87 -5.15
N SER A 341 3.93 -34.09 -6.01
CA SER A 341 3.86 -33.48 -7.34
C SER A 341 2.44 -32.95 -7.52
N PHE A 342 2.32 -31.74 -8.05
CA PHE A 342 1.04 -31.07 -8.25
C PHE A 342 0.75 -30.91 -9.72
N LEU A 343 -0.46 -31.28 -10.15
CA LEU A 343 -0.99 -30.95 -11.48
C LEU A 343 -1.56 -29.52 -11.50
N GLY A 344 -1.89 -28.98 -10.34
CA GLY A 344 -2.42 -27.64 -10.18
C GLY A 344 -2.68 -27.27 -8.71
N PRO A 345 -3.18 -26.03 -8.46
CA PRO A 345 -3.45 -25.52 -7.11
C PRO A 345 -4.36 -26.41 -6.25
N SER A 346 -5.33 -27.07 -6.86
CA SER A 346 -6.25 -27.97 -6.13
C SER A 346 -5.53 -29.12 -5.42
N ASP A 347 -4.46 -29.65 -6.03
CA ASP A 347 -3.67 -30.73 -5.43
C ASP A 347 -2.86 -30.21 -4.24
N ALA A 348 -2.28 -29.01 -4.37
CA ALA A 348 -1.56 -28.35 -3.28
C ALA A 348 -2.50 -28.04 -2.09
N MET A 349 -3.72 -27.54 -2.38
CA MET A 349 -4.75 -27.31 -1.38
C MET A 349 -5.13 -28.61 -0.66
N ALA A 350 -5.33 -29.71 -1.37
CA ALA A 350 -5.65 -31.02 -0.80
C ALA A 350 -4.53 -31.55 0.11
N ARG A 351 -3.27 -31.14 -0.11
CA ARG A 351 -2.10 -31.45 0.74
C ARG A 351 -1.89 -30.46 1.88
N GLY A 352 -2.75 -29.45 2.00
CA GLY A 352 -2.73 -28.47 3.09
C GLY A 352 -1.82 -27.27 2.84
N ILE A 353 -1.57 -26.89 1.58
CA ILE A 353 -0.89 -25.63 1.25
C ILE A 353 -1.95 -24.56 0.94
N GLY A 354 -1.82 -23.37 1.53
CA GLY A 354 -2.58 -22.17 1.19
C GLY A 354 -1.67 -21.09 0.62
N LEU A 355 -2.19 -20.28 -0.32
CA LEU A 355 -1.48 -19.14 -0.90
C LEU A 355 -2.34 -17.88 -0.88
N VAL A 356 -1.92 -16.88 -0.11
CA VAL A 356 -2.46 -15.52 -0.18
C VAL A 356 -1.62 -14.74 -1.19
N PRO A 357 -2.20 -14.31 -2.33
CA PRO A 357 -1.44 -13.63 -3.37
C PRO A 357 -1.22 -12.14 -3.07
N GLU A 358 -0.25 -11.53 -3.76
CA GLU A 358 0.15 -10.13 -3.63
C GLU A 358 -1.02 -9.13 -3.88
N ASP A 359 -1.72 -9.30 -5.00
CA ASP A 359 -2.87 -8.44 -5.33
C ASP A 359 -4.19 -9.09 -4.95
N ARG A 360 -4.65 -8.82 -3.71
CA ARG A 360 -5.91 -9.36 -3.21
C ARG A 360 -7.13 -8.97 -4.03
N LYS A 361 -7.14 -7.78 -4.63
CA LYS A 361 -8.30 -7.27 -5.38
C LYS A 361 -8.45 -7.96 -6.73
N LYS A 362 -7.32 -8.25 -7.41
CA LYS A 362 -7.33 -8.87 -8.74
C LYS A 362 -7.27 -10.40 -8.69
N GLN A 363 -6.60 -10.97 -7.68
CA GLN A 363 -6.26 -12.40 -7.66
C GLN A 363 -6.99 -13.19 -6.56
N ALA A 364 -7.42 -12.53 -5.47
CA ALA A 364 -8.02 -13.25 -4.36
C ALA A 364 -9.52 -12.95 -4.17
N LEU A 365 -10.00 -11.73 -4.35
CA LEU A 365 -11.36 -11.34 -3.96
C LEU A 365 -12.28 -11.17 -5.16
N PHE A 366 -13.49 -11.68 -5.03
CA PHE A 366 -14.61 -11.36 -5.90
C PHE A 366 -15.34 -10.15 -5.33
N LEU A 367 -14.87 -8.93 -5.67
CA LEU A 367 -15.23 -7.68 -5.00
C LEU A 367 -16.74 -7.39 -4.94
N ARG A 368 -17.50 -7.86 -5.92
CA ARG A 368 -18.97 -7.68 -6.00
C ARG A 368 -19.76 -8.74 -5.23
N LEU A 369 -19.11 -9.84 -4.83
CA LEU A 369 -19.77 -10.93 -4.10
C LEU A 369 -19.74 -10.68 -2.59
N ALA A 370 -20.66 -11.33 -1.90
CA ALA A 370 -20.79 -11.28 -0.44
C ALA A 370 -19.51 -11.71 0.28
N ILE A 371 -19.29 -11.20 1.48
CA ILE A 371 -18.17 -11.59 2.34
C ILE A 371 -18.23 -13.08 2.62
N ARG A 372 -19.43 -13.64 2.96
CA ARG A 372 -19.61 -15.07 3.21
C ARG A 372 -19.10 -15.91 2.04
N THR A 373 -19.48 -15.58 0.82
CA THR A 373 -19.05 -16.28 -0.39
C THR A 373 -17.54 -16.22 -0.57
N ASN A 374 -16.94 -15.03 -0.38
CA ASN A 374 -15.50 -14.85 -0.48
C ASN A 374 -14.73 -15.65 0.56
N LEU A 375 -15.25 -15.78 1.78
CA LEU A 375 -14.63 -16.53 2.85
C LEU A 375 -14.72 -18.04 2.61
N THR A 376 -15.89 -18.53 2.13
CA THR A 376 -16.20 -19.96 2.12
C THR A 376 -15.92 -20.66 0.81
N ILE A 377 -15.63 -19.91 -0.28
CA ILE A 377 -15.47 -20.46 -1.63
C ILE A 377 -14.43 -21.58 -1.74
N ALA A 378 -13.33 -21.50 -0.99
CA ALA A 378 -12.31 -22.55 -0.97
C ALA A 378 -12.76 -23.79 -0.17
N ALA A 379 -13.64 -23.61 0.80
CA ALA A 379 -14.14 -24.67 1.69
C ALA A 379 -15.51 -25.23 1.25
N HIS A 380 -15.97 -24.95 0.02
CA HIS A 380 -17.32 -25.29 -0.43
C HIS A 380 -17.63 -26.79 -0.30
N VAL A 381 -16.66 -27.68 -0.51
CA VAL A 381 -16.84 -29.13 -0.34
C VAL A 381 -17.17 -29.47 1.11
N GLN A 382 -16.55 -28.81 2.09
CA GLN A 382 -16.73 -29.05 3.52
C GLN A 382 -18.10 -28.56 4.02
N ILE A 383 -18.62 -27.48 3.43
CA ILE A 383 -19.91 -26.89 3.78
C ILE A 383 -21.07 -27.39 2.92
N SER A 384 -20.80 -28.24 1.92
CA SER A 384 -21.83 -28.75 1.02
C SER A 384 -22.48 -30.05 1.57
N ARG A 385 -23.74 -30.28 1.18
CA ARG A 385 -24.42 -31.54 1.25
C ARG A 385 -24.29 -32.26 -0.10
N LEU A 386 -23.88 -33.50 -0.09
CA LEU A 386 -23.64 -34.29 -1.31
C LEU A 386 -22.65 -33.62 -2.32
N GLY A 387 -21.82 -32.69 -1.86
CA GLY A 387 -20.86 -31.97 -2.70
C GLY A 387 -21.47 -30.95 -3.68
N ILE A 388 -22.80 -30.73 -3.65
CA ILE A 388 -23.52 -29.92 -4.65
C ILE A 388 -24.25 -28.75 -3.99
N PHE A 389 -24.96 -28.98 -2.88
CA PHE A 389 -25.79 -27.98 -2.23
C PHE A 389 -25.10 -27.39 -1.00
N ILE A 390 -24.94 -26.07 -0.95
CA ILE A 390 -24.36 -25.38 0.22
C ILE A 390 -25.32 -25.53 1.41
N ASP A 391 -24.81 -25.98 2.55
CA ASP A 391 -25.52 -26.00 3.82
C ASP A 391 -25.35 -24.63 4.50
N GLU A 392 -26.34 -23.77 4.39
CA GLU A 392 -26.32 -22.41 4.94
C GLU A 392 -26.01 -22.35 6.44
N ARG A 393 -26.39 -23.38 7.21
CA ARG A 393 -26.08 -23.47 8.65
C ARG A 393 -24.60 -23.74 8.91
N LYS A 394 -23.97 -24.59 8.07
CA LYS A 394 -22.53 -24.85 8.15
C LYS A 394 -21.74 -23.63 7.69
N GLU A 395 -22.19 -23.01 6.59
CA GLU A 395 -21.59 -21.78 6.08
C GLU A 395 -21.65 -20.67 7.14
N GLY A 396 -22.82 -20.39 7.71
CA GLY A 396 -23.01 -19.37 8.74
C GLY A 396 -22.10 -19.59 9.96
N ARG A 397 -22.01 -20.85 10.44
CA ARG A 397 -21.10 -21.18 11.56
C ARG A 397 -19.64 -20.91 11.23
N LEU A 398 -19.19 -21.26 10.03
CA LEU A 398 -17.83 -21.03 9.56
C LEU A 398 -17.52 -19.53 9.46
N VAL A 399 -18.44 -18.76 8.91
CA VAL A 399 -18.34 -17.29 8.82
C VAL A 399 -18.25 -16.65 10.20
N ASP A 400 -19.12 -17.06 11.14
CA ASP A 400 -19.12 -16.53 12.51
C ASP A 400 -17.86 -16.91 13.28
N GLU A 401 -17.31 -18.11 13.07
CA GLU A 401 -16.04 -18.56 13.64
C GLU A 401 -14.90 -17.64 13.20
N TYR A 402 -14.70 -17.47 11.90
CA TYR A 402 -13.59 -16.67 11.38
C TYR A 402 -13.80 -15.16 11.53
N LYS A 403 -15.05 -14.68 11.53
CA LYS A 403 -15.36 -13.29 11.92
C LYS A 403 -14.84 -12.97 13.31
N ARG A 404 -15.07 -13.89 14.29
CA ARG A 404 -14.59 -13.73 15.67
C ARG A 404 -13.08 -13.90 15.77
N LEU A 405 -12.54 -15.01 15.19
CA LEU A 405 -11.12 -15.35 15.27
C LEU A 405 -10.22 -14.24 14.73
N LEU A 406 -10.59 -13.67 13.58
CA LEU A 406 -9.80 -12.63 12.91
C LEU A 406 -10.32 -11.21 13.19
N SER A 407 -11.33 -11.06 14.05
CA SER A 407 -11.94 -9.76 14.36
C SER A 407 -12.31 -8.98 13.09
N ILE A 408 -13.00 -9.63 12.14
CA ILE A 408 -13.39 -9.00 10.88
C ILE A 408 -14.54 -8.03 11.14
N ARG A 409 -14.31 -6.75 10.86
CA ARG A 409 -15.32 -5.70 11.01
C ARG A 409 -16.18 -5.64 9.75
N MET A 410 -17.42 -6.10 9.86
CA MET A 410 -18.42 -6.08 8.79
C MET A 410 -19.82 -5.80 9.36
N ALA A 411 -20.64 -5.07 8.63
CA ALA A 411 -22.02 -4.80 9.03
C ALA A 411 -22.90 -6.06 8.85
N SER A 412 -22.71 -6.78 7.75
CA SER A 412 -23.40 -8.03 7.44
C SER A 412 -22.49 -8.96 6.64
N PRO A 413 -22.56 -10.30 6.83
CA PRO A 413 -21.87 -11.25 5.95
C PRO A 413 -22.33 -11.19 4.49
N ASP A 414 -23.51 -10.64 4.21
CA ASP A 414 -24.10 -10.54 2.88
C ASP A 414 -23.65 -9.28 2.12
N GLN A 415 -23.00 -8.32 2.78
CA GLN A 415 -22.48 -7.15 2.07
C GLN A 415 -21.34 -7.55 1.12
N ALA A 416 -21.20 -6.80 0.01
CA ALA A 416 -20.10 -6.97 -0.92
C ALA A 416 -18.75 -6.74 -0.22
N VAL A 417 -17.78 -7.65 -0.43
CA VAL A 417 -16.44 -7.56 0.18
C VAL A 417 -15.67 -6.32 -0.27
N GLY A 418 -16.00 -5.78 -1.45
CA GLY A 418 -15.44 -4.52 -1.95
C GLY A 418 -15.68 -3.30 -1.04
N ASN A 419 -16.73 -3.35 -0.20
CA ASN A 419 -17.08 -2.28 0.73
C ASN A 419 -16.28 -2.31 2.04
N LEU A 420 -15.43 -3.31 2.25
CA LEU A 420 -14.56 -3.40 3.41
C LEU A 420 -13.29 -2.58 3.24
N SER A 421 -12.72 -2.11 4.36
CA SER A 421 -11.36 -1.57 4.38
C SER A 421 -10.33 -2.61 3.94
N GLY A 422 -9.16 -2.15 3.45
CA GLY A 422 -8.09 -3.03 2.98
C GLY A 422 -7.68 -4.09 4.01
N GLY A 423 -7.54 -3.70 5.28
CA GLY A 423 -7.21 -4.64 6.37
C GLY A 423 -8.29 -5.70 6.58
N ASN A 424 -9.58 -5.35 6.54
CA ASN A 424 -10.67 -6.33 6.65
C ASN A 424 -10.77 -7.22 5.40
N GLN A 425 -10.50 -6.70 4.20
CA GLN A 425 -10.37 -7.52 2.99
C GLN A 425 -9.26 -8.55 3.12
N GLN A 426 -8.10 -8.18 3.65
CA GLN A 426 -6.97 -9.09 3.90
C GLN A 426 -7.36 -10.19 4.89
N LYS A 427 -8.06 -9.84 5.97
CA LYS A 427 -8.57 -10.82 6.95
C LYS A 427 -9.57 -11.80 6.32
N VAL A 428 -10.41 -11.37 5.37
CA VAL A 428 -11.31 -12.28 4.64
C VAL A 428 -10.52 -13.27 3.78
N VAL A 429 -9.44 -12.83 3.12
CA VAL A 429 -8.57 -13.73 2.35
C VAL A 429 -7.86 -14.73 3.28
N LEU A 430 -7.32 -14.27 4.41
CA LEU A 430 -6.72 -15.16 5.42
C LEU A 430 -7.74 -16.16 5.96
N ALA A 431 -8.97 -15.72 6.29
CA ALA A 431 -10.06 -16.57 6.75
C ALA A 431 -10.38 -17.70 5.76
N ARG A 432 -10.40 -17.40 4.46
CA ARG A 432 -10.62 -18.39 3.39
C ARG A 432 -9.64 -19.55 3.47
N TRP A 433 -8.35 -19.23 3.64
CA TRP A 433 -7.31 -20.26 3.70
C TRP A 433 -7.33 -21.01 5.02
N LEU A 434 -7.54 -20.32 6.13
CA LEU A 434 -7.66 -20.94 7.45
C LEU A 434 -8.85 -21.89 7.55
N ALA A 435 -9.94 -21.63 6.83
CA ALA A 435 -11.10 -22.52 6.74
C ALA A 435 -10.74 -23.90 6.20
N LEU A 436 -9.64 -24.02 5.44
CA LEU A 436 -9.10 -25.30 4.95
C LEU A 436 -8.16 -25.99 5.96
N ARG A 437 -7.84 -25.34 7.09
CA ARG A 437 -6.88 -25.83 8.10
C ARG A 437 -5.53 -26.20 7.47
N PRO A 438 -4.85 -25.24 6.84
CA PRO A 438 -3.62 -25.52 6.11
C PRO A 438 -2.50 -25.93 7.06
N LYS A 439 -1.57 -26.78 6.59
CA LYS A 439 -0.31 -27.11 7.25
C LYS A 439 0.75 -26.05 6.96
N ILE A 440 0.69 -25.48 5.75
CA ILE A 440 1.61 -24.50 5.21
C ILE A 440 0.79 -23.35 4.65
N LEU A 441 1.09 -22.12 5.06
CA LEU A 441 0.45 -20.91 4.55
C LEU A 441 1.52 -19.98 3.98
N ILE A 442 1.46 -19.75 2.67
CA ILE A 442 2.30 -18.80 1.98
C ILE A 442 1.53 -17.48 1.88
N VAL A 443 2.15 -16.37 2.29
CA VAL A 443 1.50 -15.05 2.28
C VAL A 443 2.42 -14.08 1.56
N ASP A 444 1.99 -13.67 0.37
CA ASP A 444 2.75 -12.77 -0.49
C ASP A 444 2.27 -11.33 -0.26
N GLU A 445 3.20 -10.45 0.16
CA GLU A 445 2.99 -9.03 0.50
C GLU A 445 1.75 -8.83 1.40
N PRO A 446 1.72 -9.43 2.62
CA PRO A 446 0.52 -9.50 3.47
C PRO A 446 -0.07 -8.15 3.83
N THR A 447 0.74 -7.09 3.83
CA THR A 447 0.34 -5.76 4.30
C THR A 447 0.32 -4.71 3.20
N ARG A 448 0.45 -5.14 1.93
CA ARG A 448 0.41 -4.22 0.79
C ARG A 448 -0.93 -3.50 0.68
N GLY A 449 -0.88 -2.16 0.66
CA GLY A 449 -2.08 -1.31 0.51
C GLY A 449 -3.06 -1.41 1.67
N ILE A 450 -2.56 -1.63 2.89
CA ILE A 450 -3.31 -1.49 4.13
C ILE A 450 -2.63 -0.46 5.04
N ASP A 451 -3.40 0.14 5.94
CA ASP A 451 -2.91 1.13 6.89
C ASP A 451 -2.04 0.50 8.00
N ILE A 452 -1.26 1.33 8.69
CA ILE A 452 -0.28 0.89 9.69
C ILE A 452 -0.93 0.09 10.82
N GLY A 453 -2.10 0.51 11.32
CA GLY A 453 -2.81 -0.22 12.38
C GLY A 453 -3.25 -1.60 11.93
N SER A 454 -3.78 -1.70 10.70
CA SER A 454 -4.17 -2.97 10.09
C SER A 454 -2.96 -3.88 9.80
N LYS A 455 -1.76 -3.31 9.47
CA LYS A 455 -0.52 -4.09 9.33
C LYS A 455 -0.22 -4.89 10.58
N VAL A 456 -0.27 -4.22 11.74
CA VAL A 456 -0.02 -4.86 13.04
C VAL A 456 -1.02 -5.97 13.36
N GLU A 457 -2.30 -5.74 13.07
CA GLU A 457 -3.32 -6.77 13.25
C GLU A 457 -3.03 -8.00 12.40
N VAL A 458 -2.62 -7.82 11.13
CA VAL A 458 -2.23 -8.92 10.23
C VAL A 458 -0.98 -9.63 10.74
N HIS A 459 0.05 -8.91 11.18
CA HIS A 459 1.26 -9.52 11.76
C HIS A 459 0.95 -10.39 12.97
N ASN A 460 0.13 -9.89 13.89
CA ASN A 460 -0.30 -10.67 15.05
C ASN A 460 -1.08 -11.93 14.65
N LEU A 461 -1.91 -11.85 13.61
CA LEU A 461 -2.61 -13.03 13.09
C LEU A 461 -1.63 -14.06 12.53
N LEU A 462 -0.60 -13.66 11.77
CA LEU A 462 0.42 -14.58 11.25
C LEU A 462 1.18 -15.26 12.40
N ILE A 463 1.49 -14.50 13.46
CA ILE A 463 2.16 -15.03 14.66
C ILE A 463 1.26 -16.07 15.36
N GLU A 464 -0.02 -15.79 15.54
CA GLU A 464 -0.95 -16.74 16.17
C GLU A 464 -1.15 -18.01 15.30
N MET A 465 -1.15 -17.87 13.98
CA MET A 465 -1.17 -19.00 13.05
C MET A 465 0.08 -19.90 13.22
N ALA A 466 1.27 -19.31 13.29
CA ALA A 466 2.50 -20.05 13.54
C ALA A 466 2.45 -20.74 14.92
N LYS A 467 2.03 -20.05 15.97
CA LYS A 467 1.84 -20.67 17.30
C LYS A 467 0.89 -21.86 17.29
N SER A 468 -0.09 -21.88 16.40
CA SER A 468 -1.00 -23.02 16.23
C SER A 468 -0.37 -24.21 15.49
N GLY A 469 0.90 -24.10 15.08
CA GLY A 469 1.67 -25.15 14.40
C GLY A 469 1.70 -25.06 12.88
N ILE A 470 1.08 -24.03 12.29
CA ILE A 470 1.14 -23.80 10.84
C ILE A 470 2.55 -23.29 10.47
N ALA A 471 3.17 -23.86 9.42
CA ALA A 471 4.36 -23.27 8.82
C ALA A 471 3.94 -22.07 7.95
N VAL A 472 4.37 -20.89 8.31
CA VAL A 472 4.02 -19.64 7.60
C VAL A 472 5.22 -19.18 6.79
N ILE A 473 5.03 -18.92 5.50
CA ILE A 473 6.05 -18.32 4.63
C ILE A 473 5.57 -16.92 4.28
N VAL A 474 6.29 -15.90 4.75
CA VAL A 474 5.99 -14.49 4.49
C VAL A 474 6.92 -13.97 3.41
N ILE A 475 6.35 -13.48 2.33
CA ILE A 475 7.06 -12.79 1.28
C ILE A 475 6.80 -11.30 1.45
N SER A 476 7.84 -10.49 1.57
CA SER A 476 7.69 -9.03 1.63
C SER A 476 8.89 -8.31 1.01
N SER A 477 8.61 -7.19 0.39
CA SER A 477 9.61 -6.23 -0.06
C SER A 477 10.01 -5.25 1.04
N GLU A 478 9.21 -5.15 2.11
CA GLU A 478 9.47 -4.28 3.26
C GLU A 478 10.36 -5.01 4.28
N LEU A 479 11.66 -4.68 4.34
CA LEU A 479 12.60 -5.29 5.31
C LEU A 479 12.18 -5.11 6.77
N PRO A 480 11.63 -3.95 7.21
CA PRO A 480 11.10 -3.82 8.56
C PRO A 480 10.01 -4.85 8.90
N GLU A 481 9.13 -5.19 7.94
CA GLU A 481 8.12 -6.23 8.11
C GLU A 481 8.73 -7.61 8.33
N ILE A 482 9.67 -7.99 7.47
CA ILE A 482 10.39 -9.27 7.57
C ILE A 482 11.09 -9.40 8.93
N LEU A 483 11.81 -8.36 9.37
CA LEU A 483 12.50 -8.32 10.67
C LEU A 483 11.55 -8.37 11.87
N ALA A 484 10.34 -7.82 11.73
CA ALA A 484 9.36 -7.78 12.81
C ALA A 484 8.67 -9.14 13.04
N VAL A 485 8.39 -9.88 11.96
CA VAL A 485 7.47 -11.02 12.02
C VAL A 485 8.17 -12.37 11.88
N CYS A 486 9.22 -12.47 11.04
CA CYS A 486 9.84 -13.73 10.68
C CYS A 486 10.81 -14.25 11.78
N ASP A 487 11.01 -15.55 11.85
CA ASP A 487 11.96 -16.20 12.76
C ASP A 487 13.30 -16.43 12.08
N ARG A 488 13.27 -16.75 10.80
CA ARG A 488 14.39 -17.00 9.90
C ARG A 488 14.08 -16.37 8.54
N ILE A 489 15.10 -15.91 7.85
CA ILE A 489 14.96 -15.15 6.61
C ILE A 489 15.85 -15.80 5.54
N VAL A 490 15.25 -16.10 4.41
CA VAL A 490 15.92 -16.51 3.16
C VAL A 490 15.90 -15.31 2.23
N THR A 491 17.05 -14.94 1.71
CA THR A 491 17.17 -13.84 0.74
C THR A 491 17.27 -14.38 -0.68
N MET A 492 16.64 -13.66 -1.61
CA MET A 492 16.62 -14.02 -3.03
C MET A 492 17.06 -12.85 -3.91
N ARG A 493 17.71 -13.20 -5.02
CA ARG A 493 18.06 -12.30 -6.10
C ARG A 493 18.04 -13.04 -7.45
N GLU A 494 17.42 -12.43 -8.45
CA GLU A 494 17.41 -12.92 -9.84
C GLU A 494 17.09 -14.42 -9.94
N GLY A 495 16.08 -14.87 -9.16
CA GLY A 495 15.61 -16.25 -9.15
C GLY A 495 16.49 -17.25 -8.39
N ARG A 496 17.46 -16.80 -7.61
CA ARG A 496 18.36 -17.63 -6.78
C ARG A 496 18.22 -17.29 -5.31
N VAL A 497 18.48 -18.26 -4.45
CA VAL A 497 18.69 -18.01 -3.02
C VAL A 497 20.12 -17.47 -2.84
N THR A 498 20.25 -16.32 -2.18
CA THR A 498 21.56 -15.68 -1.92
C THR A 498 22.07 -15.92 -0.52
N GLY A 499 21.21 -16.37 0.39
CA GLY A 499 21.60 -16.73 1.75
C GLY A 499 20.40 -16.95 2.66
N GLU A 500 20.72 -17.40 3.86
CA GLU A 500 19.77 -17.66 4.94
C GLU A 500 20.35 -17.14 6.26
N ILE A 501 19.53 -16.48 7.08
CA ILE A 501 19.96 -15.88 8.33
C ILE A 501 18.83 -15.96 9.39
N ALA A 502 19.21 -16.22 10.63
CA ALA A 502 18.27 -16.12 11.75
C ALA A 502 17.92 -14.65 12.04
N ARG A 503 16.69 -14.35 12.41
CA ARG A 503 16.25 -12.99 12.72
C ARG A 503 17.16 -12.28 13.72
N THR A 504 17.63 -12.99 14.74
CA THR A 504 18.50 -12.44 15.81
C THR A 504 19.83 -11.88 15.30
N ALA A 505 20.29 -12.35 14.14
CA ALA A 505 21.52 -11.90 13.48
C ALA A 505 21.26 -10.96 12.30
N ALA A 506 19.98 -10.75 11.92
CA ALA A 506 19.60 -9.97 10.75
C ALA A 506 19.44 -8.49 11.10
N THR A 507 19.99 -7.62 10.26
CA THR A 507 19.71 -6.18 10.20
C THR A 507 19.28 -5.79 8.79
N GLN A 508 18.71 -4.61 8.61
CA GLN A 508 18.34 -4.15 7.26
C GLN A 508 19.55 -4.08 6.33
N GLU A 509 20.71 -3.64 6.85
CA GLU A 509 21.96 -3.52 6.09
C GLU A 509 22.48 -4.89 5.66
N ILE A 510 22.45 -5.89 6.57
CA ILE A 510 22.87 -7.26 6.27
C ILE A 510 21.95 -7.86 5.21
N LEU A 511 20.62 -7.75 5.37
CA LEU A 511 19.68 -8.27 4.40
C LEU A 511 19.85 -7.59 3.05
N MET A 512 20.00 -6.26 3.01
CA MET A 512 20.24 -5.53 1.77
C MET A 512 21.54 -6.00 1.10
N SER A 513 22.61 -6.17 1.84
CA SER A 513 23.88 -6.71 1.33
C SER A 513 23.69 -8.10 0.71
N MET A 514 22.98 -9.01 1.41
CA MET A 514 22.70 -10.37 0.91
C MET A 514 21.85 -10.36 -0.37
N MET A 515 20.88 -9.45 -0.48
CA MET A 515 20.02 -9.29 -1.64
C MET A 515 20.70 -8.61 -2.83
N THR A 516 21.83 -7.91 -2.62
CA THR A 516 22.59 -7.19 -3.66
C THR A 516 23.92 -7.83 -4.00
N ALA A 517 24.42 -8.75 -3.18
CA ALA A 517 25.69 -9.43 -3.41
C ALA A 517 25.73 -10.15 -4.77
N HIS A 518 26.78 -9.93 -5.56
CA HIS A 518 27.07 -10.72 -6.76
C HIS A 518 27.78 -12.03 -6.36
N GLU A 519 27.47 -13.13 -7.03
CA GLU A 519 28.27 -14.36 -6.96
C GLU A 519 29.72 -14.03 -7.36
N GLY A 520 30.62 -13.91 -6.40
CA GLY A 520 32.02 -13.58 -6.64
C GLY A 520 32.82 -13.15 -5.41
N ALA A 521 32.13 -12.91 -4.27
CA ALA A 521 32.82 -12.43 -3.06
C ALA A 521 33.07 -13.50 -1.98
N ALA A 522 32.57 -14.73 -2.13
CA ALA A 522 32.67 -15.78 -1.10
C ALA A 522 33.87 -16.73 -1.24
N ASP A 523 34.69 -16.63 -2.31
CA ASP A 523 35.86 -17.48 -2.52
C ASP A 523 37.17 -16.68 -2.69
N ARG A 524 37.52 -15.87 -1.67
CA ARG A 524 38.93 -15.47 -1.47
C ARG A 524 39.32 -15.80 -0.03
N PRO A 525 40.12 -16.88 0.17
CA PRO A 525 40.75 -17.08 1.47
C PRO A 525 41.67 -15.89 1.76
N ALA A 526 41.57 -15.34 2.97
CA ALA A 526 42.46 -14.29 3.44
C ALA A 526 43.93 -14.76 3.24
N SER A 527 44.62 -14.19 2.26
CA SER A 527 46.07 -14.33 2.16
C SER A 527 46.67 -13.50 3.27
N THR A 528 47.15 -14.19 4.28
CA THR A 528 48.15 -13.71 5.24
C THR A 528 49.38 -13.17 4.50
N HIS A 529 49.65 -11.89 4.66
CA HIS A 529 50.98 -11.30 4.69
C HIS A 529 51.01 -10.20 5.74
#